data_37113fb2f520fb6ad13de8c803deef63
#
_entry.id   37113fb2f520fb6ad13de8c803deef63
#
_cell.length_a   1.000
_cell.length_b   1.000
_cell.length_c   1.000
_cell.angle_alpha   90.00
_cell.angle_beta   90.00
_cell.angle_gamma   90.00
#
_symmetry.space_group_name_H-M   'P 1'
#
loop_
_entity.id
_entity.type
_entity.pdbx_description
1 polymer ?
#
loop_
_entity_poly.entity_id
_entity_poly.type
_entity_poly.pdbx_seq_one_letter_code
_entity_poly.pdbx_strand_id
1 'polypeptide(L)'
;ILMKRVFIVHRWDGNPTSDWYPWLKKELETRGFNVMTPLMPETSEPKIVDWVNHLKEIVGKLDNRTYFIAHSIGCQAVMRFLEKENYGGKIGNIIFVAGWFKLDNLEGDDIKTIANPWMNTSIDFIKVKQKLSNLTVFLSSNEPYGFLDYNTKMFKDKLNAKVILEEDKGHFTEDDDIISLPEVLNEISK
;
A
#
# COMPACT_ATOMS: atom_id res chain seq x y z
N ILE A 1 20.76 17.87 6.37
CA ILE A 1 20.47 16.57 5.71
C ILE A 1 19.00 16.57 5.39
N LEU A 2 18.64 16.40 4.10
CA LEU A 2 17.24 16.33 3.69
C LEU A 2 16.64 15.00 4.14
N MET A 3 15.53 15.06 4.88
CA MET A 3 14.88 13.88 5.49
C MET A 3 14.22 12.98 4.43
N LYS A 4 14.21 11.68 4.68
CA LYS A 4 13.38 10.71 3.93
C LYS A 4 11.91 10.94 4.26
N ARG A 5 11.05 10.98 3.24
CA ARG A 5 9.61 11.18 3.38
C ARG A 5 8.90 9.84 3.24
N VAL A 6 8.09 9.47 4.21
CA VAL A 6 7.29 8.25 4.17
C VAL A 6 5.81 8.61 4.11
N PHE A 7 5.10 8.05 3.14
CA PHE A 7 3.64 8.17 3.01
C PHE A 7 3.01 6.84 3.39
N ILE A 8 2.21 6.83 4.47
CA ILE A 8 1.44 5.66 4.89
C ILE A 8 0.03 5.82 4.31
N VAL A 9 -0.32 4.97 3.34
CA VAL A 9 -1.62 5.02 2.65
C VAL A 9 -2.52 3.93 3.21
N HIS A 10 -3.59 4.35 3.88
CA HIS A 10 -4.51 3.46 4.60
C HIS A 10 -5.39 2.61 3.69
N ARG A 11 -6.08 1.64 4.27
CA ARG A 11 -7.04 0.74 3.64
C ARG A 11 -8.40 1.40 3.36
N TRP A 12 -9.27 0.68 2.64
CA TRP A 12 -10.70 0.97 2.50
C TRP A 12 -11.35 1.07 3.90
N ASP A 13 -12.23 2.02 4.11
CA ASP A 13 -12.81 2.40 5.41
C ASP A 13 -11.79 2.71 6.51
N GLY A 14 -10.53 2.88 6.16
CA GLY A 14 -9.50 3.27 7.09
C GLY A 14 -9.39 4.81 7.23
N ASN A 15 -8.56 5.20 8.17
CA ASN A 15 -8.18 6.59 8.40
C ASN A 15 -6.77 6.63 9.03
N PRO A 16 -6.16 7.82 9.19
CA PRO A 16 -4.80 7.94 9.74
C PRO A 16 -4.58 7.37 11.14
N THR A 17 -5.65 7.12 11.91
CA THR A 17 -5.57 6.59 13.29
C THR A 17 -5.98 5.13 13.39
N SER A 18 -6.31 4.47 12.27
CA SER A 18 -6.65 3.04 12.23
C SER A 18 -5.44 2.14 12.36
N ASP A 19 -5.68 0.92 12.80
CA ASP A 19 -4.76 -0.20 12.72
C ASP A 19 -3.37 0.11 13.33
N TRP A 20 -2.31 -0.27 12.67
CA TRP A 20 -0.91 -0.09 13.08
C TRP A 20 -0.30 1.25 12.62
N TYR A 21 -1.04 2.10 11.89
CA TYR A 21 -0.48 3.33 11.30
C TYR A 21 0.05 4.32 12.34
N PRO A 22 -0.66 4.62 13.46
CA PRO A 22 -0.16 5.55 14.46
C PRO A 22 1.13 5.07 15.12
N TRP A 23 1.20 3.77 15.43
CA TRP A 23 2.38 3.14 15.99
C TRP A 23 3.57 3.25 15.03
N LEU A 24 3.37 2.85 13.76
CA LEU A 24 4.43 2.87 12.75
C LEU A 24 4.91 4.29 12.46
N LYS A 25 4.00 5.27 12.37
CA LYS A 25 4.35 6.68 12.21
C LYS A 25 5.28 7.14 13.32
N LYS A 26 4.92 6.91 14.58
CA LYS A 26 5.73 7.28 15.73
C LYS A 26 7.12 6.64 15.68
N GLU A 27 7.20 5.35 15.40
CA GLU A 27 8.45 4.62 15.31
C GLU A 27 9.37 5.12 14.19
N LEU A 28 8.81 5.46 13.04
CA LEU A 28 9.57 6.02 11.91
C LEU A 28 10.05 7.45 12.21
N GLU A 29 9.22 8.28 12.82
CA GLU A 29 9.59 9.65 13.21
C GLU A 29 10.75 9.66 14.21
N THR A 30 10.78 8.72 15.17
CA THR A 30 11.93 8.57 16.09
C THR A 30 13.22 8.18 15.38
N ARG A 31 13.13 7.60 14.19
CA ARG A 31 14.26 7.23 13.32
C ARG A 31 14.63 8.31 12.29
N GLY A 32 14.03 9.49 12.41
CA GLY A 32 14.36 10.64 11.58
C GLY A 32 13.67 10.68 10.22
N PHE A 33 12.60 9.90 10.02
CA PHE A 33 11.76 10.04 8.83
C PHE A 33 10.73 11.17 9.01
N ASN A 34 10.39 11.84 7.91
CA ASN A 34 9.20 12.71 7.85
C ASN A 34 8.02 11.87 7.38
N VAL A 35 7.05 11.61 8.26
CA VAL A 35 5.97 10.68 7.99
C VAL A 35 4.64 11.39 7.83
N MET A 36 3.97 11.15 6.71
CA MET A 36 2.62 11.59 6.44
C MET A 36 1.68 10.38 6.34
N THR A 37 0.55 10.46 7.03
CA THR A 37 -0.54 9.49 6.93
C THR A 37 -1.78 10.25 6.47
N PRO A 38 -1.97 10.44 5.15
CA PRO A 38 -3.09 11.21 4.64
C PRO A 38 -4.42 10.51 4.89
N LEU A 39 -5.47 11.29 5.15
CA LEU A 39 -6.84 10.80 5.02
C LEU A 39 -7.19 10.80 3.53
N MET A 40 -7.45 9.63 2.99
CA MET A 40 -7.86 9.48 1.60
C MET A 40 -9.33 9.92 1.41
N PRO A 41 -9.70 10.46 0.22
CA PRO A 41 -11.07 10.92 -0.01
C PRO A 41 -12.07 9.76 -0.07
N GLU A 42 -13.30 9.99 0.40
CA GLU A 42 -14.44 9.06 0.33
C GLU A 42 -14.05 7.62 0.70
N THR A 43 -13.57 7.42 1.93
CA THR A 43 -12.95 6.17 2.36
C THR A 43 -13.89 4.97 2.34
N SER A 44 -15.20 5.18 2.44
CA SER A 44 -16.23 4.15 2.31
C SER A 44 -16.57 3.77 0.85
N GLU A 45 -16.30 4.67 -0.09
CA GLU A 45 -16.52 4.46 -1.53
C GLU A 45 -15.28 4.90 -2.34
N PRO A 46 -14.13 4.24 -2.15
CA PRO A 46 -12.87 4.67 -2.75
C PRO A 46 -12.92 4.60 -4.29
N LYS A 47 -12.55 5.71 -4.94
CA LYS A 47 -12.48 5.82 -6.39
C LYS A 47 -11.02 6.00 -6.84
N ILE A 48 -10.63 5.26 -7.88
CA ILE A 48 -9.26 5.29 -8.41
C ILE A 48 -8.80 6.71 -8.70
N VAL A 49 -9.62 7.50 -9.41
CA VAL A 49 -9.25 8.85 -9.84
C VAL A 49 -9.02 9.76 -8.64
N ASP A 50 -9.91 9.71 -7.66
CA ASP A 50 -9.86 10.60 -6.49
C ASP A 50 -8.65 10.28 -5.61
N TRP A 51 -8.39 9.00 -5.36
CA TRP A 51 -7.25 8.56 -4.57
C TRP A 51 -5.91 8.86 -5.25
N VAL A 52 -5.81 8.62 -6.56
CA VAL A 52 -4.60 8.90 -7.33
C VAL A 52 -4.32 10.41 -7.40
N ASN A 53 -5.34 11.24 -7.64
CA ASN A 53 -5.18 12.69 -7.67
C ASN A 53 -4.77 13.23 -6.29
N HIS A 54 -5.38 12.71 -5.22
CA HIS A 54 -5.01 13.09 -3.86
C HIS A 54 -3.55 12.74 -3.55
N LEU A 55 -3.09 11.54 -3.91
CA LEU A 55 -1.68 11.18 -3.77
C LEU A 55 -0.77 12.13 -4.56
N LYS A 56 -1.15 12.51 -5.78
CA LYS A 56 -0.38 13.45 -6.59
C LYS A 56 -0.23 14.81 -5.91
N GLU A 57 -1.27 15.32 -5.28
CA GLU A 57 -1.25 16.60 -4.56
C GLU A 57 -0.35 16.55 -3.32
N ILE A 58 -0.49 15.51 -2.50
CA ILE A 58 0.22 15.43 -1.22
C ILE A 58 1.67 14.99 -1.34
N VAL A 59 1.99 14.13 -2.30
CA VAL A 59 3.36 13.62 -2.50
C VAL A 59 4.21 14.66 -3.22
N GLY A 60 3.63 15.38 -4.19
CA GLY A 60 4.36 16.31 -5.03
C GLY A 60 5.44 15.62 -5.87
N LYS A 61 6.61 16.21 -5.99
CA LYS A 61 7.71 15.64 -6.76
C LYS A 61 8.28 14.38 -6.12
N LEU A 62 8.38 13.32 -6.93
CA LEU A 62 9.09 12.10 -6.56
C LEU A 62 10.61 12.34 -6.54
N ASP A 63 11.27 11.68 -5.62
CA ASP A 63 12.72 11.58 -5.53
C ASP A 63 13.15 10.27 -4.83
N ASN A 64 14.44 10.01 -4.72
CA ASN A 64 14.97 8.81 -4.07
C ASN A 64 14.77 8.79 -2.54
N ARG A 65 14.22 9.84 -1.95
CA ARG A 65 13.84 9.95 -0.53
C ARG A 65 12.34 9.82 -0.31
N THR A 66 11.58 9.53 -1.36
CA THR A 66 10.14 9.28 -1.31
C THR A 66 9.90 7.78 -1.08
N TYR A 67 9.29 7.43 0.03
CA TYR A 67 8.98 6.07 0.48
C TYR A 67 7.48 5.91 0.62
N PHE A 68 6.97 4.70 0.39
CA PHE A 68 5.57 4.38 0.61
C PHE A 68 5.43 3.15 1.49
N ILE A 69 4.46 3.20 2.38
CA ILE A 69 3.91 2.05 3.08
C ILE A 69 2.41 2.09 2.83
N ALA A 70 1.85 1.05 2.24
CA ALA A 70 0.44 1.05 1.88
C ALA A 70 -0.26 -0.23 2.34
N HIS A 71 -1.53 -0.11 2.68
CA HIS A 71 -2.35 -1.19 3.20
C HIS A 71 -3.54 -1.45 2.27
N SER A 72 -3.75 -2.72 1.91
CA SER A 72 -4.92 -3.17 1.14
C SER A 72 -5.09 -2.39 -0.17
N ILE A 73 -6.23 -1.74 -0.40
CA ILE A 73 -6.50 -0.91 -1.58
C ILE A 73 -5.49 0.24 -1.75
N GLY A 74 -4.90 0.72 -0.65
CA GLY A 74 -3.84 1.72 -0.68
C GLY A 74 -2.64 1.28 -1.53
N CYS A 75 -2.35 -0.02 -1.58
CA CYS A 75 -1.30 -0.59 -2.44
C CYS A 75 -1.61 -0.35 -3.92
N GLN A 76 -2.85 -0.55 -4.33
CA GLN A 76 -3.31 -0.26 -5.68
C GLN A 76 -3.25 1.25 -6.00
N ALA A 77 -3.65 2.08 -5.05
CA ALA A 77 -3.59 3.54 -5.22
C ALA A 77 -2.15 4.00 -5.47
N VAL A 78 -1.18 3.50 -4.71
CA VAL A 78 0.25 3.82 -4.89
C VAL A 78 0.76 3.34 -6.25
N MET A 79 0.45 2.10 -6.67
CA MET A 79 0.85 1.60 -8.00
C MET A 79 0.29 2.47 -9.12
N ARG A 80 -1.01 2.82 -9.04
CA ARG A 80 -1.71 3.65 -10.04
C ARG A 80 -1.22 5.11 -10.05
N PHE A 81 -0.83 5.64 -8.90
CA PHE A 81 -0.13 6.92 -8.81
C PHE A 81 1.23 6.84 -9.52
N LEU A 82 2.04 5.85 -9.19
CA LEU A 82 3.38 5.70 -9.77
C LEU A 82 3.36 5.50 -11.30
N GLU A 83 2.39 4.77 -11.84
CA GLU A 83 2.29 4.58 -13.31
C GLU A 83 2.04 5.88 -14.06
N LYS A 84 1.38 6.86 -13.42
CA LYS A 84 1.01 8.14 -14.03
C LYS A 84 2.09 9.22 -13.87
N GLU A 85 2.99 9.06 -12.90
CA GLU A 85 4.03 10.06 -12.65
C GLU A 85 5.14 10.02 -13.72
N ASN A 86 5.49 11.19 -14.22
CA ASN A 86 6.61 11.35 -15.14
C ASN A 86 7.92 11.55 -14.35
N TYR A 87 8.43 10.44 -13.80
CA TYR A 87 9.68 10.42 -13.05
C TYR A 87 10.59 9.29 -13.55
N GLY A 88 11.75 9.65 -14.08
CA GLY A 88 12.70 8.70 -14.67
C GLY A 88 13.68 8.06 -13.69
N GLY A 89 13.61 8.42 -12.40
CA GLY A 89 14.49 7.87 -11.36
C GLY A 89 13.85 6.75 -10.55
N LYS A 90 14.58 6.31 -9.55
CA LYS A 90 14.12 5.36 -8.53
C LYS A 90 13.71 6.11 -7.27
N ILE A 91 12.58 5.74 -6.69
CA ILE A 91 12.16 6.20 -5.37
C ILE A 91 12.76 5.33 -4.28
N GLY A 92 12.55 5.68 -3.01
CA GLY A 92 12.94 4.86 -1.87
C GLY A 92 12.20 3.51 -1.81
N ASN A 93 12.36 2.79 -0.71
CA ASN A 93 11.70 1.50 -0.54
C ASN A 93 10.17 1.65 -0.46
N ILE A 94 9.48 0.65 -0.97
CA ILE A 94 8.02 0.50 -0.86
C ILE A 94 7.71 -0.76 -0.07
N ILE A 95 6.78 -0.64 0.88
CA ILE A 95 6.21 -1.77 1.60
C ILE A 95 4.70 -1.81 1.34
N PHE A 96 4.20 -2.94 0.89
CA PHE A 96 2.78 -3.22 0.78
C PHE A 96 2.36 -4.24 1.84
N VAL A 97 1.24 -4.01 2.48
CA VAL A 97 0.64 -4.88 3.49
C VAL A 97 -0.76 -5.27 3.02
N ALA A 98 -1.05 -6.55 2.98
CA ALA A 98 -2.33 -7.09 2.48
C ALA A 98 -2.72 -6.53 1.11
N GLY A 99 -1.74 -6.31 0.22
CA GLY A 99 -1.98 -5.84 -1.15
C GLY A 99 -2.65 -6.91 -2.01
N TRP A 100 -3.47 -6.48 -2.98
CA TRP A 100 -4.22 -7.38 -3.82
C TRP A 100 -4.43 -6.84 -5.25
N PHE A 101 -4.70 -7.75 -6.16
CA PHE A 101 -5.18 -7.49 -7.52
C PHE A 101 -6.57 -8.10 -7.74
N LYS A 102 -6.88 -9.17 -7.00
CA LYS A 102 -8.20 -9.80 -6.95
C LYS A 102 -8.63 -10.01 -5.51
N LEU A 103 -9.92 -9.90 -5.29
CA LEU A 103 -10.61 -10.18 -4.04
C LEU A 103 -11.75 -11.16 -4.29
N ASP A 104 -12.05 -11.96 -3.28
CA ASP A 104 -13.22 -12.82 -3.18
C ASP A 104 -13.88 -12.59 -1.82
N ASN A 105 -14.95 -13.37 -1.53
CA ASN A 105 -15.66 -13.31 -0.26
C ASN A 105 -16.17 -11.89 0.12
N LEU A 106 -16.41 -11.04 -0.88
CA LEU A 106 -16.99 -9.71 -0.66
C LEU A 106 -18.49 -9.83 -0.38
N GLU A 107 -18.92 -9.30 0.75
CA GLU A 107 -20.31 -9.30 1.16
C GLU A 107 -21.05 -8.05 0.67
N GLY A 108 -22.16 -8.25 -0.02
CA GLY A 108 -23.01 -7.18 -0.54
C GLY A 108 -22.65 -6.72 -1.96
N ASP A 109 -23.68 -6.35 -2.72
CA ASP A 109 -23.51 -5.92 -4.11
C ASP A 109 -22.86 -4.54 -4.22
N ASP A 110 -23.08 -3.68 -3.24
CA ASP A 110 -22.46 -2.35 -3.17
C ASP A 110 -20.94 -2.47 -3.04
N ILE A 111 -20.46 -3.35 -2.14
CA ILE A 111 -19.04 -3.61 -1.95
C ILE A 111 -18.39 -4.16 -3.21
N LYS A 112 -19.07 -5.11 -3.89
CA LYS A 112 -18.60 -5.66 -5.18
C LYS A 112 -18.52 -4.59 -6.25
N THR A 113 -19.51 -3.69 -6.30
CA THR A 113 -19.54 -2.57 -7.27
C THR A 113 -18.39 -1.60 -7.05
N ILE A 114 -18.05 -1.29 -5.79
CA ILE A 114 -16.91 -0.41 -5.44
C ILE A 114 -15.58 -1.09 -5.76
N ALA A 115 -15.43 -2.39 -5.44
CA ALA A 115 -14.19 -3.14 -5.66
C ALA A 115 -13.91 -3.40 -7.16
N ASN A 116 -14.94 -3.56 -7.97
CA ASN A 116 -14.84 -3.99 -9.36
C ASN A 116 -13.89 -3.13 -10.24
N PRO A 117 -13.94 -1.78 -10.23
CA PRO A 117 -12.99 -0.96 -10.99
C PRO A 117 -11.53 -1.19 -10.58
N TRP A 118 -11.28 -1.40 -9.29
CA TRP A 118 -9.93 -1.65 -8.77
C TRP A 118 -9.35 -2.99 -9.22
N MET A 119 -10.20 -4.01 -9.40
CA MET A 119 -9.79 -5.33 -9.89
C MET A 119 -9.65 -5.40 -11.41
N ASN A 120 -10.42 -4.58 -12.16
CA ASN A 120 -10.55 -4.74 -13.61
C ASN A 120 -9.92 -3.60 -14.43
N THR A 121 -9.57 -2.46 -13.83
CA THR A 121 -8.78 -1.44 -14.54
C THR A 121 -7.31 -1.86 -14.55
N SER A 122 -6.72 -1.95 -15.74
CA SER A 122 -5.32 -2.37 -15.93
C SER A 122 -4.34 -1.40 -15.23
N ILE A 123 -3.20 -1.94 -14.82
CA ILE A 123 -2.04 -1.20 -14.31
C ILE A 123 -0.87 -1.41 -15.28
N ASP A 124 -0.21 -0.34 -15.66
CA ASP A 124 1.04 -0.41 -16.42
C ASP A 124 2.21 -0.77 -15.49
N PHE A 125 2.38 -2.07 -15.26
CA PHE A 125 3.44 -2.60 -14.38
C PHE A 125 4.85 -2.23 -14.84
N ILE A 126 5.07 -1.98 -16.14
CA ILE A 126 6.38 -1.57 -16.67
C ILE A 126 6.71 -0.19 -16.12
N LYS A 127 5.77 0.76 -16.21
CA LYS A 127 5.97 2.12 -15.66
C LYS A 127 6.13 2.14 -14.15
N VAL A 128 5.37 1.31 -13.43
CA VAL A 128 5.54 1.16 -11.98
C VAL A 128 6.93 0.64 -11.67
N LYS A 129 7.31 -0.50 -12.25
CA LYS A 129 8.59 -1.18 -12.00
C LYS A 129 9.82 -0.30 -12.29
N GLN A 130 9.74 0.57 -13.29
CA GLN A 130 10.81 1.52 -13.61
C GLN A 130 11.15 2.46 -12.45
N LYS A 131 10.19 2.74 -11.55
CA LYS A 131 10.36 3.64 -10.40
C LYS A 131 10.73 2.94 -9.10
N LEU A 132 10.61 1.61 -9.04
CA LEU A 132 10.89 0.85 -7.83
C LEU A 132 12.40 0.68 -7.62
N SER A 133 12.91 1.03 -6.42
CA SER A 133 14.18 0.53 -5.92
C SER A 133 13.99 -0.88 -5.38
N ASN A 134 13.16 -1.01 -4.35
CA ASN A 134 12.75 -2.27 -3.74
C ASN A 134 11.26 -2.24 -3.43
N LEU A 135 10.61 -3.37 -3.59
CA LEU A 135 9.23 -3.60 -3.17
C LEU A 135 9.19 -4.86 -2.31
N THR A 136 8.74 -4.71 -1.07
CA THR A 136 8.41 -5.83 -0.20
C THR A 136 6.91 -5.87 0.06
N VAL A 137 6.30 -7.04 -0.02
CA VAL A 137 4.87 -7.25 0.19
C VAL A 137 4.67 -8.23 1.31
N PHE A 138 3.93 -7.84 2.34
CA PHE A 138 3.49 -8.70 3.44
C PHE A 138 2.07 -9.18 3.15
N LEU A 139 1.89 -10.50 3.15
CA LEU A 139 0.60 -11.17 2.98
C LEU A 139 0.38 -12.11 4.15
N SER A 140 -0.88 -12.47 4.42
CA SER A 140 -1.25 -13.35 5.53
C SER A 140 -1.71 -14.72 5.02
N SER A 141 -1.33 -15.77 5.76
CA SER A 141 -1.74 -17.15 5.45
C SER A 141 -3.26 -17.37 5.54
N ASN A 142 -3.94 -16.57 6.37
CA ASN A 142 -5.39 -16.61 6.57
C ASN A 142 -6.12 -15.37 6.03
N GLU A 143 -5.63 -14.79 4.92
CA GLU A 143 -6.25 -13.64 4.24
C GLU A 143 -7.75 -13.91 3.96
N PRO A 144 -8.68 -13.12 4.55
CA PRO A 144 -10.11 -13.41 4.47
C PRO A 144 -10.71 -13.17 3.07
N TYR A 145 -10.08 -12.32 2.26
CA TYR A 145 -10.59 -11.94 0.93
C TYR A 145 -10.05 -12.79 -0.22
N GLY A 146 -9.43 -13.92 0.09
CA GLY A 146 -9.06 -14.94 -0.89
C GLY A 146 -7.93 -14.53 -1.86
N PHE A 147 -7.79 -15.31 -2.92
CA PHE A 147 -6.80 -15.11 -3.99
C PHE A 147 -5.33 -14.96 -3.54
N LEU A 148 -4.95 -15.50 -2.39
CA LEU A 148 -3.60 -15.38 -1.84
C LEU A 148 -2.52 -15.78 -2.85
N ASP A 149 -2.64 -16.97 -3.47
CA ASP A 149 -1.65 -17.46 -4.44
C ASP A 149 -1.60 -16.61 -5.69
N TYR A 150 -2.77 -16.18 -6.19
CA TYR A 150 -2.85 -15.28 -7.35
C TYR A 150 -2.18 -13.94 -7.08
N ASN A 151 -2.51 -13.31 -5.96
CA ASN A 151 -1.95 -12.01 -5.58
C ASN A 151 -0.44 -12.12 -5.34
N THR A 152 0.01 -13.18 -4.65
CA THR A 152 1.44 -13.49 -4.46
C THR A 152 2.18 -13.58 -5.79
N LYS A 153 1.63 -14.36 -6.74
CA LYS A 153 2.23 -14.54 -8.06
C LYS A 153 2.28 -13.22 -8.83
N MET A 154 1.22 -12.42 -8.80
CA MET A 154 1.19 -11.12 -9.47
C MET A 154 2.27 -10.18 -8.97
N PHE A 155 2.44 -10.04 -7.65
CA PHE A 155 3.49 -9.21 -7.08
C PHE A 155 4.89 -9.67 -7.46
N LYS A 156 5.15 -10.98 -7.42
CA LYS A 156 6.44 -11.56 -7.82
C LYS A 156 6.73 -11.38 -9.31
N ASP A 157 5.82 -11.80 -10.16
CA ASP A 157 6.05 -11.86 -11.61
C ASP A 157 6.03 -10.48 -12.28
N LYS A 158 5.10 -9.61 -11.86
CA LYS A 158 4.90 -8.31 -12.50
C LYS A 158 5.82 -7.22 -11.94
N LEU A 159 6.08 -7.24 -10.64
CA LEU A 159 6.81 -6.18 -9.96
C LEU A 159 8.16 -6.62 -9.37
N ASN A 160 8.52 -7.88 -9.50
CA ASN A 160 9.75 -8.44 -8.91
C ASN A 160 9.80 -8.21 -7.39
N ALA A 161 8.64 -8.28 -6.74
CA ALA A 161 8.52 -8.01 -5.32
C ALA A 161 9.09 -9.16 -4.47
N LYS A 162 9.70 -8.81 -3.34
CA LYS A 162 9.94 -9.73 -2.24
C LYS A 162 8.61 -9.94 -1.50
N VAL A 163 8.04 -11.13 -1.53
CA VAL A 163 6.80 -11.44 -0.81
C VAL A 163 7.14 -12.22 0.47
N ILE A 164 6.66 -11.72 1.60
CA ILE A 164 6.77 -12.32 2.92
C ILE A 164 5.37 -12.76 3.33
N LEU A 165 5.21 -14.05 3.60
CA LEU A 165 3.98 -14.62 4.12
C LEU A 165 4.07 -14.69 5.65
N GLU A 166 3.18 -13.98 6.31
CA GLU A 166 3.01 -13.99 7.76
C GLU A 166 1.87 -14.93 8.15
N GLU A 167 2.04 -15.64 9.26
CA GLU A 167 1.02 -16.57 9.75
C GLU A 167 -0.06 -15.84 10.53
N ASP A 168 -1.32 -16.14 10.20
CA ASP A 168 -2.52 -15.77 10.97
C ASP A 168 -2.66 -14.26 11.29
N LYS A 169 -2.34 -13.40 10.29
CA LYS A 169 -2.46 -11.94 10.44
C LYS A 169 -3.79 -11.36 9.91
N GLY A 170 -4.72 -12.22 9.43
CA GLY A 170 -5.96 -11.76 8.82
C GLY A 170 -5.70 -10.79 7.67
N HIS A 171 -6.41 -9.67 7.66
CA HIS A 171 -6.16 -8.55 6.73
C HIS A 171 -5.25 -7.46 7.34
N PHE A 172 -4.50 -7.78 8.38
CA PHE A 172 -3.60 -6.89 9.13
C PHE A 172 -4.33 -5.67 9.73
N THR A 173 -5.54 -5.85 10.23
CA THR A 173 -6.35 -4.79 10.81
C THR A 173 -6.37 -4.86 12.34
N GLU A 174 -6.87 -3.79 12.96
CA GLU A 174 -7.14 -3.80 14.41
C GLU A 174 -8.19 -4.84 14.82
N ASP A 175 -9.10 -5.21 13.91
CA ASP A 175 -10.06 -6.31 14.11
C ASP A 175 -9.36 -7.68 14.13
N ASP A 176 -8.16 -7.77 13.57
CA ASP A 176 -7.27 -8.94 13.63
C ASP A 176 -6.27 -8.84 14.81
N ASP A 177 -6.47 -7.92 15.74
CA ASP A 177 -5.53 -7.57 16.82
C ASP A 177 -4.16 -7.06 16.35
N ILE A 178 -4.05 -6.53 15.11
CA ILE A 178 -2.81 -6.01 14.55
C ILE A 178 -2.75 -4.48 14.70
N ILE A 179 -2.17 -4.03 15.80
CA ILE A 179 -1.97 -2.62 16.13
C ILE A 179 -0.51 -2.16 16.05
N SER A 180 0.39 -3.05 15.68
CA SER A 180 1.81 -2.80 15.43
C SER A 180 2.36 -3.79 14.42
N LEU A 181 3.35 -3.37 13.61
CA LEU A 181 4.02 -4.21 12.61
C LEU A 181 5.54 -3.99 12.65
N PRO A 182 6.25 -4.57 13.62
CA PRO A 182 7.71 -4.47 13.72
C PRO A 182 8.44 -4.97 12.47
N GLU A 183 7.89 -5.96 11.77
CA GLU A 183 8.44 -6.54 10.55
C GLU A 183 8.49 -5.49 9.42
N VAL A 184 7.43 -4.69 9.25
CA VAL A 184 7.36 -3.58 8.30
C VAL A 184 8.37 -2.49 8.66
N LEU A 185 8.46 -2.13 9.95
CA LEU A 185 9.42 -1.15 10.44
C LEU A 185 10.87 -1.57 10.17
N ASN A 186 11.18 -2.85 10.37
CA ASN A 186 12.51 -3.40 10.11
C ASN A 186 12.83 -3.42 8.62
N GLU A 187 11.86 -3.74 7.77
CA GLU A 187 12.06 -3.84 6.32
C GLU A 187 12.25 -2.46 5.67
N ILE A 188 11.46 -1.45 6.05
CA ILE A 188 11.57 -0.10 5.47
C ILE A 188 12.87 0.60 5.87
N SER A 189 13.47 0.21 6.99
CA SER A 189 14.69 0.83 7.54
C SER A 189 15.99 0.32 6.89
N LYS A 190 15.90 -0.74 6.09
CA LYS A 190 17.04 -1.26 5.31
C LYS A 190 17.35 -0.38 4.11
#